data_11a38bce646487118808e530eae65758
#
_entry.id   11a38bce646487118808e530eae65758
#
_cell.length_a   1.000
_cell.length_b   1.000
_cell.length_c   1.000
_cell.angle_alpha   90.00
_cell.angle_beta   90.00
_cell.angle_gamma   90.00
#
_symmetry.space_group_name_H-M   'P 1'
#
loop_
_entity.id
_entity.type
_entity.pdbx_description
1 polymer ?
#
loop_
_entity_poly.entity_id
_entity_poly.type
_entity_poly.pdbx_seq_one_letter_code
_entity_poly.pdbx_strand_id
1 'polypeptide(L)'
;MSTVLRTEKVCKSFGEQQVLHEVDLEIYKGDFVSIVGSSGSGKSTLLTILGGIDRPTSGKVYLGDECISSAGEKQLAVLRRTKIGFVFQFFNLAPYLTAEENVLLPIMLSGRVTAEQRKKAADLMEYLGIADCAKKLPGKMSGGEQQRVAIARGLVFDPEVILLDEPTGNLDSKSSLEIMRLLKRINSEMSATIVQVTHSEFNAAFGNRIIAIKDGKINALEVSDLGTDSCFSTGKGVAAVADPEPERTAENTVENIVENVMGNVTESHENDTENTD
;
A
#
# COMPACT_ATOMS: atom_id res chain seq x y z
N MET A 1 3.68 -11.22 17.46
CA MET A 1 3.97 -10.43 16.25
C MET A 1 4.39 -9.04 16.68
N SER A 2 5.38 -8.42 16.03
CA SER A 2 5.80 -7.05 16.41
C SER A 2 4.97 -6.02 15.60
N THR A 3 4.40 -5.06 16.30
CA THR A 3 3.64 -3.96 15.69
C THR A 3 4.62 -2.98 15.00
N VAL A 4 4.35 -2.65 13.74
CA VAL A 4 5.15 -1.69 12.95
C VAL A 4 4.48 -0.32 12.92
N LEU A 5 3.17 -0.26 12.69
CA LEU A 5 2.39 0.96 12.76
C LEU A 5 1.19 0.78 13.69
N ARG A 6 0.90 1.80 14.49
CA ARG A 6 -0.25 1.83 15.39
C ARG A 6 -0.85 3.22 15.45
N THR A 7 -2.17 3.30 15.47
CA THR A 7 -2.91 4.54 15.72
C THR A 7 -3.74 4.42 17.00
N GLU A 8 -3.88 5.52 17.71
CA GLU A 8 -4.73 5.64 18.88
C GLU A 8 -5.67 6.82 18.70
N LYS A 9 -6.96 6.53 18.50
CA LYS A 9 -8.07 7.48 18.33
C LYS A 9 -7.75 8.62 17.39
N VAL A 10 -7.19 8.30 16.23
CA VAL A 10 -6.79 9.28 15.24
C VAL A 10 -8.01 9.94 14.62
N CYS A 11 -8.10 11.26 14.75
CA CYS A 11 -9.09 12.10 14.08
C CYS A 11 -8.40 13.06 13.11
N LYS A 12 -9.09 13.38 12.01
CA LYS A 12 -8.64 14.41 11.06
C LYS A 12 -9.80 15.28 10.62
N SER A 13 -9.62 16.59 10.73
CA SER A 13 -10.55 17.58 10.20
C SER A 13 -9.84 18.55 9.26
N PHE A 14 -10.54 19.00 8.23
CA PHE A 14 -10.15 20.07 7.33
C PHE A 14 -11.22 21.17 7.45
N GLY A 15 -10.88 22.26 8.17
CA GLY A 15 -11.86 23.24 8.58
C GLY A 15 -12.96 22.61 9.44
N GLU A 16 -14.22 22.76 9.04
CA GLU A 16 -15.37 22.19 9.76
C GLU A 16 -15.65 20.73 9.41
N GLN A 17 -15.08 20.20 8.31
CA GLN A 17 -15.33 18.85 7.87
C GLN A 17 -14.39 17.86 8.56
N GLN A 18 -14.94 16.98 9.38
CA GLN A 18 -14.20 15.85 9.93
C GLN A 18 -14.19 14.68 8.94
N VAL A 19 -12.99 14.17 8.63
CA VAL A 19 -12.75 13.11 7.63
C VAL A 19 -12.38 11.78 8.28
N LEU A 20 -11.70 11.81 9.45
CA LEU A 20 -11.39 10.59 10.21
C LEU A 20 -11.92 10.73 11.63
N HIS A 21 -12.53 9.66 12.14
CA HIS A 21 -13.23 9.61 13.42
C HIS A 21 -12.66 8.50 14.30
N GLU A 22 -11.82 8.85 15.28
CA GLU A 22 -11.27 7.96 16.30
C GLU A 22 -10.74 6.63 15.74
N VAL A 23 -9.88 6.72 14.71
CA VAL A 23 -9.33 5.56 14.03
C VAL A 23 -8.29 4.87 14.90
N ASP A 24 -8.56 3.62 15.28
CA ASP A 24 -7.63 2.70 15.91
C ASP A 24 -7.23 1.60 14.93
N LEU A 25 -5.92 1.43 14.71
CA LEU A 25 -5.35 0.50 13.73
C LEU A 25 -4.02 -0.05 14.24
N GLU A 26 -3.80 -1.34 14.03
CA GLU A 26 -2.50 -1.99 14.23
C GLU A 26 -2.08 -2.74 12.98
N ILE A 27 -0.82 -2.55 12.57
CA ILE A 27 -0.18 -3.22 11.43
C ILE A 27 1.06 -3.92 11.96
N TYR A 28 1.16 -5.21 11.66
CA TYR A 28 2.23 -6.06 12.14
C TYR A 28 3.31 -6.25 11.07
N LYS A 29 4.50 -6.60 11.53
CA LYS A 29 5.64 -6.88 10.63
C LYS A 29 5.30 -8.03 9.68
N GLY A 30 5.52 -7.80 8.38
CA GLY A 30 5.24 -8.77 7.32
C GLY A 30 3.78 -8.76 6.83
N ASP A 31 2.90 -7.95 7.41
CA ASP A 31 1.54 -7.78 6.90
C ASP A 31 1.55 -7.20 5.47
N PHE A 32 0.59 -7.64 4.68
CA PHE A 32 0.14 -6.94 3.47
C PHE A 32 -1.30 -6.49 3.69
N VAL A 33 -1.48 -5.28 4.18
CA VAL A 33 -2.79 -4.72 4.51
C VAL A 33 -3.35 -3.95 3.33
N SER A 34 -4.61 -4.24 2.98
CA SER A 34 -5.40 -3.49 1.99
C SER A 34 -6.47 -2.67 2.69
N ILE A 35 -6.42 -1.35 2.62
CA ILE A 35 -7.45 -0.44 3.13
C ILE A 35 -8.38 -0.11 1.98
N VAL A 36 -9.64 -0.51 2.10
CA VAL A 36 -10.70 -0.34 1.08
C VAL A 36 -11.78 0.61 1.55
N GLY A 37 -12.55 1.16 0.61
CA GLY A 37 -13.69 2.04 0.89
C GLY A 37 -14.02 2.93 -0.30
N SER A 38 -15.17 3.59 -0.27
CA SER A 38 -15.63 4.50 -1.31
C SER A 38 -14.70 5.71 -1.48
N SER A 39 -14.82 6.41 -2.61
CA SER A 39 -14.12 7.69 -2.80
C SER A 39 -14.54 8.69 -1.71
N GLY A 40 -13.57 9.40 -1.15
CA GLY A 40 -13.84 10.36 -0.07
C GLY A 40 -13.97 9.77 1.33
N SER A 41 -13.90 8.44 1.53
CA SER A 41 -14.03 7.81 2.86
C SER A 41 -12.86 8.06 3.82
N GLY A 42 -11.78 8.75 3.38
CA GLY A 42 -10.62 9.08 4.22
C GLY A 42 -9.39 8.18 4.05
N LYS A 43 -9.36 7.23 3.11
CA LYS A 43 -8.25 6.27 2.88
C LYS A 43 -6.90 6.96 2.67
N SER A 44 -6.79 7.82 1.66
CA SER A 44 -5.52 8.54 1.36
C SER A 44 -5.14 9.49 2.50
N THR A 45 -6.13 10.10 3.18
CA THR A 45 -5.88 10.91 4.38
C THR A 45 -5.27 10.07 5.50
N LEU A 46 -5.82 8.88 5.77
CA LEU A 46 -5.25 7.96 6.75
C LEU A 46 -3.83 7.55 6.34
N LEU A 47 -3.62 7.18 5.08
CA LEU A 47 -2.31 6.76 4.57
C LEU A 47 -1.25 7.86 4.71
N THR A 48 -1.59 9.12 4.39
CA THR A 48 -0.66 10.26 4.55
C THR A 48 -0.33 10.56 6.01
N ILE A 49 -1.28 10.34 6.92
CA ILE A 49 -1.06 10.46 8.36
C ILE A 49 -0.15 9.33 8.87
N LEU A 50 -0.38 8.08 8.44
CA LEU A 50 0.49 6.95 8.76
C LEU A 50 1.92 7.16 8.26
N GLY A 51 2.09 7.83 7.12
CA GLY A 51 3.39 8.18 6.54
C GLY A 51 4.05 9.42 7.12
N GLY A 52 3.42 10.10 8.08
CA GLY A 52 3.93 11.36 8.63
C GLY A 52 4.06 12.47 7.59
N ILE A 53 3.27 12.41 6.50
CA ILE A 53 3.17 13.47 5.49
C ILE A 53 2.18 14.53 5.96
N ASP A 54 1.07 14.09 6.56
CA ASP A 54 0.10 14.96 7.21
C ASP A 54 0.00 14.63 8.71
N ARG A 55 -0.58 15.52 9.50
CA ARG A 55 -0.74 15.36 10.94
C ARG A 55 -2.20 15.11 11.28
N PRO A 56 -2.49 14.23 12.24
CA PRO A 56 -3.83 14.12 12.78
C PRO A 56 -4.23 15.42 13.50
N THR A 57 -5.52 15.73 13.54
CA THR A 57 -6.07 16.83 14.36
C THR A 57 -6.03 16.47 15.85
N SER A 58 -6.28 15.18 16.16
CA SER A 58 -6.14 14.59 17.50
C SER A 58 -5.82 13.11 17.39
N GLY A 59 -5.48 12.48 18.52
CA GLY A 59 -5.00 11.10 18.56
C GLY A 59 -3.50 10.99 18.31
N LYS A 60 -3.00 9.76 18.23
CA LYS A 60 -1.57 9.49 18.12
C LYS A 60 -1.28 8.44 17.05
N VAL A 61 -0.13 8.57 16.42
CA VAL A 61 0.42 7.61 15.44
C VAL A 61 1.80 7.20 15.89
N TYR A 62 2.06 5.91 15.86
CA TYR A 62 3.35 5.32 16.26
C TYR A 62 3.95 4.51 15.12
N LEU A 63 5.25 4.65 14.93
CA LEU A 63 6.08 3.76 14.12
C LEU A 63 6.99 2.97 15.08
N GLY A 64 6.71 1.68 15.23
CA GLY A 64 7.25 0.92 16.37
C GLY A 64 6.85 1.57 17.70
N ASP A 65 7.84 1.91 18.51
CA ASP A 65 7.64 2.60 19.81
C ASP A 65 7.69 4.14 19.70
N GLU A 66 8.02 4.69 18.53
CA GLU A 66 8.19 6.11 18.31
C GLU A 66 6.87 6.80 17.94
N CYS A 67 6.42 7.77 18.76
CA CYS A 67 5.23 8.58 18.44
C CYS A 67 5.55 9.61 17.38
N ILE A 68 5.17 9.32 16.12
CA ILE A 68 5.48 10.19 14.97
C ILE A 68 4.54 11.39 14.85
N SER A 69 3.32 11.32 15.38
CA SER A 69 2.36 12.46 15.32
C SER A 69 2.82 13.68 16.12
N SER A 70 3.68 13.51 17.12
CA SER A 70 4.29 14.60 17.89
C SER A 70 5.69 15.00 17.40
N ALA A 71 6.25 14.30 16.42
CA ALA A 71 7.59 14.54 15.91
C ALA A 71 7.69 15.86 15.13
N GLY A 72 8.84 16.53 15.22
CA GLY A 72 9.12 17.73 14.43
C GLY A 72 9.35 17.42 12.96
N GLU A 73 9.20 18.42 12.06
CA GLU A 73 9.37 18.21 10.60
C GLU A 73 10.72 17.63 10.21
N LYS A 74 11.80 18.02 10.89
CA LYS A 74 13.13 17.45 10.63
C LYS A 74 13.18 15.96 10.95
N GLN A 75 12.56 15.53 12.02
CA GLN A 75 12.48 14.14 12.43
C GLN A 75 11.60 13.33 11.47
N LEU A 76 10.42 13.85 11.11
CA LEU A 76 9.54 13.24 10.11
C LEU A 76 10.24 13.08 8.76
N ALA A 77 11.01 14.10 8.32
CA ALA A 77 11.80 14.01 7.10
C ALA A 77 12.86 12.91 7.15
N VAL A 78 13.48 12.65 8.33
CA VAL A 78 14.39 11.53 8.52
C VAL A 78 13.63 10.21 8.42
N LEU A 79 12.51 10.05 9.12
CA LEU A 79 11.70 8.82 9.10
C LEU A 79 11.24 8.47 7.68
N ARG A 80 10.75 9.45 6.92
CA ARG A 80 10.31 9.25 5.53
C ARG A 80 11.41 8.83 4.55
N ARG A 81 12.69 9.03 4.87
CA ARG A 81 13.80 8.62 4.01
C ARG A 81 14.58 7.42 4.54
N THR A 82 14.25 6.91 5.74
CA THR A 82 14.98 5.81 6.37
C THR A 82 14.10 4.66 6.85
N LYS A 83 12.80 4.92 7.13
CA LYS A 83 11.92 3.92 7.74
C LYS A 83 10.60 3.72 7.02
N ILE A 84 10.11 4.72 6.28
CA ILE A 84 8.80 4.68 5.62
C ILE A 84 8.99 4.85 4.11
N GLY A 85 8.74 3.78 3.34
CA GLY A 85 8.62 3.88 1.88
C GLY A 85 7.24 4.44 1.51
N PHE A 86 7.18 5.34 0.53
CA PHE A 86 5.91 5.86 0.02
C PHE A 86 5.86 5.78 -1.51
N VAL A 87 4.76 5.21 -2.01
CA VAL A 87 4.47 5.10 -3.44
C VAL A 87 3.12 5.77 -3.70
N PHE A 88 3.13 6.77 -4.55
CA PHE A 88 1.95 7.57 -4.90
C PHE A 88 1.28 7.06 -6.18
N GLN A 89 0.01 7.36 -6.35
CA GLN A 89 -0.78 7.04 -7.52
C GLN A 89 -0.16 7.56 -8.82
N PHE A 90 0.41 8.76 -8.83
CA PHE A 90 1.03 9.42 -9.98
C PHE A 90 2.56 9.23 -10.05
N PHE A 91 3.10 8.15 -9.45
CA PHE A 91 4.53 7.80 -9.41
C PHE A 91 5.40 8.85 -8.71
N ASN A 92 5.16 10.14 -8.91
CA ASN A 92 5.90 11.28 -8.34
C ASN A 92 7.41 11.14 -8.51
N LEU A 93 7.84 10.72 -9.71
CA LEU A 93 9.25 10.68 -10.08
C LEU A 93 9.74 12.09 -10.42
N ALA A 94 10.98 12.38 -10.06
CA ALA A 94 11.65 13.62 -10.45
C ALA A 94 11.94 13.58 -11.97
N PRO A 95 11.31 14.45 -12.78
CA PRO A 95 11.31 14.29 -14.25
C PRO A 95 12.68 14.50 -14.91
N TYR A 96 13.59 15.16 -14.20
CA TYR A 96 14.95 15.47 -14.69
C TYR A 96 16.02 14.50 -14.17
N LEU A 97 15.62 13.54 -13.34
CA LEU A 97 16.49 12.48 -12.83
C LEU A 97 16.22 11.18 -13.60
N THR A 98 17.27 10.41 -13.87
CA THR A 98 17.15 9.06 -14.44
C THR A 98 16.42 8.12 -13.49
N ALA A 99 16.05 6.92 -13.94
CA ALA A 99 15.44 5.90 -13.10
C ALA A 99 16.35 5.54 -11.91
N GLU A 100 17.65 5.30 -12.14
CA GLU A 100 18.63 5.02 -11.09
C GLU A 100 18.72 6.17 -10.07
N GLU A 101 18.76 7.41 -10.53
CA GLU A 101 18.82 8.58 -9.65
C GLU A 101 17.52 8.77 -8.86
N ASN A 102 16.37 8.49 -9.46
CA ASN A 102 15.10 8.48 -8.74
C ASN A 102 15.08 7.40 -7.63
N VAL A 103 15.56 6.20 -7.91
CA VAL A 103 15.70 5.14 -6.90
C VAL A 103 16.61 5.57 -5.76
N LEU A 104 17.77 6.17 -6.08
CA LEU A 104 18.76 6.61 -5.11
C LEU A 104 18.38 7.90 -4.36
N LEU A 105 17.35 8.62 -4.79
CA LEU A 105 17.00 9.94 -4.26
C LEU A 105 16.87 10.01 -2.73
N PRO A 106 16.21 9.08 -2.04
CA PRO A 106 16.12 9.11 -0.57
C PRO A 106 17.51 9.02 0.10
N ILE A 107 18.41 8.23 -0.47
CA ILE A 107 19.78 8.06 0.02
C ILE A 107 20.58 9.34 -0.23
N MET A 108 20.45 9.94 -1.42
CA MET A 108 21.12 11.19 -1.80
C MET A 108 20.73 12.34 -0.85
N LEU A 109 19.45 12.40 -0.45
CA LEU A 109 18.95 13.38 0.53
C LEU A 109 19.50 13.15 1.95
N SER A 110 20.04 11.97 2.24
CA SER A 110 20.67 11.64 3.51
C SER A 110 22.18 11.89 3.52
N GLY A 111 22.79 12.07 2.34
CA GLY A 111 24.21 12.32 2.18
C GLY A 111 24.80 11.72 0.90
N ARG A 112 26.10 11.42 0.94
CA ARG A 112 26.78 10.84 -0.22
C ARG A 112 26.44 9.37 -0.39
N VAL A 113 26.03 8.99 -1.60
CA VAL A 113 25.75 7.59 -1.96
C VAL A 113 27.06 6.79 -2.01
N THR A 114 27.13 5.69 -1.28
CA THR A 114 28.27 4.76 -1.29
C THR A 114 28.20 3.79 -2.48
N ALA A 115 29.32 3.13 -2.78
CA ALA A 115 29.38 2.10 -3.82
C ALA A 115 28.45 0.90 -3.50
N GLU A 116 28.34 0.52 -2.22
CA GLU A 116 27.45 -0.52 -1.76
C GLU A 116 25.97 -0.17 -1.98
N GLN A 117 25.57 1.07 -1.66
CA GLN A 117 24.21 1.55 -1.89
C GLN A 117 23.86 1.62 -3.39
N ARG A 118 24.81 1.98 -4.25
CA ARG A 118 24.60 1.91 -5.71
C ARG A 118 24.42 0.47 -6.18
N LYS A 119 25.25 -0.45 -5.69
CA LYS A 119 25.10 -1.87 -6.01
C LYS A 119 23.73 -2.38 -5.58
N LYS A 120 23.31 -2.10 -4.33
CA LYS A 120 21.99 -2.46 -3.83
C LYS A 120 20.86 -1.91 -4.70
N ALA A 121 20.96 -0.64 -5.13
CA ALA A 121 19.96 -0.07 -6.03
C ALA A 121 19.93 -0.80 -7.38
N ALA A 122 21.09 -1.15 -7.94
CA ALA A 122 21.19 -1.91 -9.20
C ALA A 122 20.57 -3.33 -9.04
N ASP A 123 20.93 -4.06 -7.98
CA ASP A 123 20.40 -5.39 -7.67
C ASP A 123 18.87 -5.33 -7.49
N LEU A 124 18.36 -4.28 -6.82
CA LEU A 124 16.92 -4.06 -6.66
C LEU A 124 16.22 -3.74 -7.98
N MET A 125 16.83 -2.93 -8.84
CA MET A 125 16.30 -2.63 -10.17
C MET A 125 16.24 -3.88 -11.06
N GLU A 126 17.25 -4.76 -10.96
CA GLU A 126 17.24 -6.06 -11.64
C GLU A 126 16.12 -6.95 -11.11
N TYR A 127 15.96 -7.08 -9.79
CA TYR A 127 14.88 -7.85 -9.16
C TYR A 127 13.48 -7.36 -9.59
N LEU A 128 13.32 -6.04 -9.77
CA LEU A 128 12.06 -5.44 -10.20
C LEU A 128 11.88 -5.44 -11.73
N GLY A 129 12.85 -5.95 -12.51
CA GLY A 129 12.80 -6.03 -13.95
C GLY A 129 12.87 -4.68 -14.66
N ILE A 130 13.64 -3.73 -14.13
CA ILE A 130 13.83 -2.37 -14.67
C ILE A 130 15.32 -1.98 -14.83
N ALA A 131 16.24 -2.94 -14.82
CA ALA A 131 17.67 -2.66 -15.03
C ALA A 131 17.93 -1.90 -16.34
N ASP A 132 17.24 -2.27 -17.43
CA ASP A 132 17.36 -1.62 -18.74
C ASP A 132 16.85 -0.17 -18.76
N CYS A 133 16.11 0.23 -17.71
CA CYS A 133 15.59 1.58 -17.56
C CYS A 133 16.52 2.50 -16.78
N ALA A 134 17.63 2.00 -16.18
CA ALA A 134 18.48 2.74 -15.24
C ALA A 134 18.86 4.15 -15.72
N LYS A 135 19.15 4.29 -16.99
CA LYS A 135 19.57 5.55 -17.63
C LYS A 135 18.43 6.36 -18.28
N LYS A 136 17.19 5.83 -18.30
CA LYS A 136 16.06 6.51 -18.89
C LYS A 136 15.51 7.59 -17.95
N LEU A 137 15.02 8.68 -18.52
CA LEU A 137 14.23 9.69 -17.82
C LEU A 137 12.77 9.21 -17.72
N PRO A 138 11.98 9.65 -16.71
CA PRO A 138 10.58 9.26 -16.52
C PRO A 138 9.72 9.37 -17.78
N GLY A 139 9.86 10.47 -18.55
CA GLY A 139 9.12 10.67 -19.80
C GLY A 139 9.47 9.70 -20.94
N LYS A 140 10.46 8.82 -20.76
CA LYS A 140 10.85 7.77 -21.72
C LYS A 140 10.54 6.36 -21.24
N MET A 141 9.78 6.25 -20.15
CA MET A 141 9.38 4.98 -19.52
C MET A 141 7.87 4.79 -19.65
N SER A 142 7.43 3.54 -19.79
CA SER A 142 6.01 3.17 -19.68
C SER A 142 5.50 3.41 -18.25
N GLY A 143 4.18 3.46 -18.06
CA GLY A 143 3.57 3.61 -16.73
C GLY A 143 3.99 2.51 -15.77
N GLY A 144 4.04 1.26 -16.24
CA GLY A 144 4.50 0.12 -15.44
C GLY A 144 5.99 0.21 -15.06
N GLU A 145 6.86 0.68 -15.97
CA GLU A 145 8.27 0.95 -15.65
C GLU A 145 8.39 2.07 -14.60
N GLN A 146 7.64 3.18 -14.75
CA GLN A 146 7.64 4.28 -13.79
C GLN A 146 7.16 3.82 -12.41
N GLN A 147 6.11 2.98 -12.36
CA GLN A 147 5.62 2.43 -11.09
C GLN A 147 6.65 1.53 -10.42
N ARG A 148 7.33 0.67 -11.17
CA ARG A 148 8.42 -0.17 -10.63
C ARG A 148 9.58 0.67 -10.11
N VAL A 149 9.93 1.79 -10.76
CA VAL A 149 10.93 2.75 -10.26
C VAL A 149 10.45 3.43 -8.97
N ALA A 150 9.17 3.82 -8.87
CA ALA A 150 8.62 4.39 -7.65
C ALA A 150 8.63 3.37 -6.48
N ILE A 151 8.34 2.09 -6.76
CA ILE A 151 8.45 0.99 -5.79
C ILE A 151 9.91 0.79 -5.36
N ALA A 152 10.85 0.75 -6.33
CA ALA A 152 12.29 0.64 -6.03
C ALA A 152 12.78 1.77 -5.13
N ARG A 153 12.37 3.01 -5.43
CA ARG A 153 12.67 4.18 -4.60
C ARG A 153 12.16 4.03 -3.16
N GLY A 154 10.97 3.46 -3.00
CA GLY A 154 10.39 3.19 -1.67
C GLY A 154 11.10 2.08 -0.90
N LEU A 155 11.79 1.15 -1.59
CA LEU A 155 12.44 -0.03 -1.01
C LEU A 155 13.94 0.12 -0.74
N VAL A 156 14.63 1.01 -1.47
CA VAL A 156 16.10 1.03 -1.54
C VAL A 156 16.83 1.18 -0.21
N PHE A 157 16.16 1.75 0.79
CA PHE A 157 16.70 1.99 2.13
C PHE A 157 16.20 0.99 3.20
N ASP A 158 15.59 -0.16 2.81
CA ASP A 158 15.01 -1.18 3.69
C ASP A 158 14.01 -0.61 4.70
N PRO A 159 12.91 -0.03 4.25
CA PRO A 159 11.93 0.59 5.14
C PRO A 159 11.27 -0.45 6.07
N GLU A 160 10.83 -0.01 7.25
CA GLU A 160 10.01 -0.82 8.16
C GLU A 160 8.60 -1.08 7.57
N VAL A 161 8.09 -0.15 6.76
CA VAL A 161 6.78 -0.23 6.10
C VAL A 161 6.80 0.53 4.77
N ILE A 162 6.05 0.00 3.79
CA ILE A 162 5.78 0.66 2.50
C ILE A 162 4.30 1.00 2.44
N LEU A 163 4.01 2.27 2.21
CA LEU A 163 2.68 2.84 2.06
C LEU A 163 2.41 3.12 0.58
N LEU A 164 1.32 2.57 0.05
CA LEU A 164 0.96 2.63 -1.37
C LEU A 164 -0.39 3.31 -1.53
N ASP A 165 -0.43 4.45 -2.20
CA ASP A 165 -1.66 5.16 -2.53
C ASP A 165 -2.09 4.82 -3.94
N GLU A 166 -3.13 3.97 -4.10
CA GLU A 166 -3.66 3.50 -5.39
C GLU A 166 -2.56 3.05 -6.36
N PRO A 167 -1.74 2.03 -6.02
CA PRO A 167 -0.49 1.72 -6.74
C PRO A 167 -0.68 1.31 -8.20
N THR A 168 -1.90 1.06 -8.64
CA THR A 168 -2.23 0.65 -10.00
C THR A 168 -3.24 1.56 -10.68
N GLY A 169 -3.69 2.64 -10.03
CA GLY A 169 -4.77 3.50 -10.50
C GLY A 169 -4.53 4.17 -11.86
N ASN A 170 -3.28 4.26 -12.32
CA ASN A 170 -2.89 4.87 -13.60
C ASN A 170 -2.31 3.85 -14.60
N LEU A 171 -2.58 2.57 -14.41
CA LEU A 171 -2.07 1.48 -15.24
C LEU A 171 -3.21 0.75 -15.96
N ASP A 172 -2.90 0.15 -17.10
CA ASP A 172 -3.78 -0.81 -17.75
C ASP A 172 -3.91 -2.10 -16.93
N SER A 173 -4.93 -2.92 -17.19
CA SER A 173 -5.24 -4.12 -16.42
C SER A 173 -4.08 -5.12 -16.36
N LYS A 174 -3.33 -5.28 -17.46
CA LYS A 174 -2.18 -6.19 -17.52
C LYS A 174 -1.05 -5.70 -16.64
N SER A 175 -0.66 -4.43 -16.80
CA SER A 175 0.37 -3.79 -15.96
C SER A 175 -0.03 -3.76 -14.49
N SER A 176 -1.32 -3.54 -14.20
CA SER A 176 -1.87 -3.57 -12.84
C SER A 176 -1.66 -4.93 -12.18
N LEU A 177 -2.03 -6.02 -12.87
CA LEU A 177 -1.82 -7.37 -12.37
C LEU A 177 -0.34 -7.69 -12.12
N GLU A 178 0.55 -7.28 -13.04
CA GLU A 178 1.99 -7.47 -12.89
C GLU A 178 2.53 -6.73 -11.65
N ILE A 179 2.10 -5.50 -11.40
CA ILE A 179 2.48 -4.73 -10.20
C ILE A 179 1.96 -5.40 -8.93
N MET A 180 0.70 -5.87 -8.91
CA MET A 180 0.15 -6.54 -7.73
C MET A 180 0.87 -7.85 -7.41
N ARG A 181 1.19 -8.66 -8.44
CA ARG A 181 2.03 -9.87 -8.29
C ARG A 181 3.43 -9.53 -7.77
N LEU A 182 4.03 -8.45 -8.26
CA LEU A 182 5.32 -7.96 -7.79
C LEU A 182 5.27 -7.57 -6.31
N LEU A 183 4.26 -6.81 -5.88
CA LEU A 183 4.07 -6.42 -4.48
C LEU A 183 3.87 -7.65 -3.58
N LYS A 184 3.10 -8.64 -4.01
CA LYS A 184 2.93 -9.90 -3.29
C LYS A 184 4.25 -10.66 -3.14
N ARG A 185 5.06 -10.71 -4.20
CA ARG A 185 6.39 -11.31 -4.18
C ARG A 185 7.34 -10.57 -3.23
N ILE A 186 7.36 -9.23 -3.24
CA ILE A 186 8.12 -8.40 -2.31
C ILE A 186 7.71 -8.70 -0.86
N ASN A 187 6.41 -8.77 -0.57
CA ASN A 187 5.91 -9.10 0.76
C ASN A 187 6.39 -10.50 1.22
N SER A 188 6.25 -11.52 0.36
CA SER A 188 6.59 -12.91 0.72
C SER A 188 8.09 -13.19 0.77
N GLU A 189 8.88 -12.69 -0.19
CA GLU A 189 10.30 -13.01 -0.31
C GLU A 189 11.19 -12.08 0.56
N MET A 190 10.81 -10.80 0.68
CA MET A 190 11.57 -9.82 1.46
C MET A 190 10.99 -9.59 2.86
N SER A 191 9.88 -10.25 3.22
CA SER A 191 9.14 -10.00 4.46
C SER A 191 8.79 -8.52 4.67
N ALA A 192 8.56 -7.78 3.59
CA ALA A 192 8.25 -6.37 3.63
C ALA A 192 6.83 -6.16 4.17
N THR A 193 6.67 -5.21 5.10
CA THR A 193 5.35 -4.77 5.55
C THR A 193 4.77 -3.81 4.54
N ILE A 194 3.58 -4.09 4.02
CA ILE A 194 2.92 -3.33 2.97
C ILE A 194 1.55 -2.86 3.44
N VAL A 195 1.25 -1.59 3.22
CA VAL A 195 -0.09 -1.02 3.40
C VAL A 195 -0.48 -0.35 2.10
N GLN A 196 -1.51 -0.84 1.45
CA GLN A 196 -2.07 -0.17 0.28
C GLN A 196 -3.46 0.40 0.58
N VAL A 197 -3.80 1.51 -0.04
CA VAL A 197 -5.18 1.96 -0.19
C VAL A 197 -5.62 1.73 -1.62
N THR A 198 -6.82 1.20 -1.78
CA THR A 198 -7.39 0.95 -3.11
C THR A 198 -8.90 0.96 -3.07
N HIS A 199 -9.53 1.29 -4.20
CA HIS A 199 -10.96 1.12 -4.43
C HIS A 199 -11.26 -0.15 -5.24
N SER A 200 -10.21 -0.86 -5.72
CA SER A 200 -10.33 -2.10 -6.48
C SER A 200 -10.33 -3.30 -5.54
N GLU A 201 -11.41 -4.05 -5.53
CA GLU A 201 -11.56 -5.30 -4.77
C GLU A 201 -10.56 -6.35 -5.21
N PHE A 202 -10.31 -6.43 -6.53
CA PHE A 202 -9.30 -7.31 -7.08
C PHE A 202 -7.91 -7.03 -6.51
N ASN A 203 -7.52 -5.75 -6.42
CA ASN A 203 -6.23 -5.38 -5.83
C ASN A 203 -6.20 -5.62 -4.32
N ALA A 204 -7.32 -5.43 -3.64
CA ALA A 204 -7.43 -5.67 -2.20
C ALA A 204 -7.18 -7.15 -1.83
N ALA A 205 -7.59 -8.08 -2.68
CA ALA A 205 -7.43 -9.51 -2.48
C ALA A 205 -5.96 -9.99 -2.46
N PHE A 206 -5.00 -9.17 -2.89
CA PHE A 206 -3.57 -9.49 -2.75
C PHE A 206 -3.05 -9.31 -1.32
N GLY A 207 -3.74 -8.52 -0.50
CA GLY A 207 -3.43 -8.38 0.93
C GLY A 207 -3.76 -9.66 1.72
N ASN A 208 -3.09 -9.86 2.84
CA ASN A 208 -3.45 -10.90 3.82
C ASN A 208 -4.43 -10.36 4.88
N ARG A 209 -4.65 -9.05 4.92
CA ARG A 209 -5.64 -8.38 5.77
C ARG A 209 -6.34 -7.28 4.97
N ILE A 210 -7.66 -7.24 5.06
CA ILE A 210 -8.48 -6.20 4.43
C ILE A 210 -9.15 -5.38 5.54
N ILE A 211 -9.05 -4.06 5.45
CA ILE A 211 -9.62 -3.11 6.40
C ILE A 211 -10.54 -2.18 5.62
N ALA A 212 -11.83 -2.21 5.95
CA ALA A 212 -12.79 -1.30 5.36
C ALA A 212 -12.85 0.02 6.14
N ILE A 213 -12.79 1.14 5.40
CA ILE A 213 -13.04 2.47 5.94
C ILE A 213 -14.32 3.05 5.32
N LYS A 214 -15.28 3.39 6.16
CA LYS A 214 -16.54 4.01 5.77
C LYS A 214 -16.81 5.22 6.66
N ASP A 215 -17.12 6.35 6.03
CA ASP A 215 -17.40 7.61 6.72
C ASP A 215 -16.35 7.98 7.79
N GLY A 216 -15.08 7.76 7.44
CA GLY A 216 -13.94 8.07 8.31
C GLY A 216 -13.74 7.13 9.50
N LYS A 217 -14.47 6.03 9.61
CA LYS A 217 -14.34 5.01 10.65
C LYS A 217 -13.82 3.70 10.06
N ILE A 218 -13.01 2.98 10.82
CA ILE A 218 -12.55 1.64 10.46
C ILE A 218 -13.55 0.61 10.95
N ASN A 219 -13.98 -0.24 10.02
CA ASN A 219 -14.61 -1.51 10.32
C ASN A 219 -13.60 -2.60 9.99
N ALA A 220 -12.91 -3.13 11.01
CA ALA A 220 -11.91 -4.17 10.81
C ALA A 220 -12.60 -5.47 10.36
N LEU A 221 -12.15 -6.00 9.22
CA LEU A 221 -12.43 -7.35 8.78
C LEU A 221 -11.10 -8.07 8.66
N GLU A 222 -10.85 -8.97 9.57
CA GLU A 222 -9.76 -9.92 9.41
C GLU A 222 -10.21 -10.97 8.38
N VAL A 223 -9.61 -10.96 7.22
CA VAL A 223 -9.67 -12.09 6.29
C VAL A 223 -8.56 -13.05 6.68
N SER A 224 -8.78 -13.84 7.72
CA SER A 224 -8.04 -15.07 7.94
C SER A 224 -8.57 -16.09 6.93
N ASP A 225 -7.68 -16.66 6.11
CA ASP A 225 -7.94 -17.81 5.24
C ASP A 225 -8.81 -17.60 3.98
N LEU A 226 -8.47 -16.64 3.13
CA LEU A 226 -8.64 -16.88 1.71
C LEU A 226 -7.50 -17.83 1.30
N GLY A 227 -7.85 -19.11 1.16
CA GLY A 227 -6.93 -20.16 0.80
C GLY A 227 -6.10 -19.80 -0.42
N THR A 228 -4.88 -19.38 -0.20
CA THR A 228 -3.89 -19.05 -1.22
C THR A 228 -3.36 -20.25 -1.97
N ASP A 229 -3.88 -21.46 -1.67
CA ASP A 229 -3.33 -22.72 -2.18
C ASP A 229 -3.92 -23.20 -3.50
N SER A 230 -4.95 -22.59 -4.06
CA SER A 230 -5.56 -23.10 -5.30
C SER A 230 -5.22 -22.36 -6.58
N CYS A 231 -4.61 -21.16 -6.51
CA CYS A 231 -4.29 -20.37 -7.73
C CYS A 231 -2.80 -20.30 -8.10
N PHE A 232 -1.87 -20.75 -7.25
CA PHE A 232 -0.44 -20.53 -7.48
C PHE A 232 0.47 -21.77 -7.42
N SER A 233 -0.07 -22.98 -7.29
CA SER A 233 0.73 -24.22 -7.40
C SER A 233 0.55 -24.84 -8.78
N THR A 234 1.43 -24.53 -9.72
CA THR A 234 1.98 -25.53 -10.65
C THR A 234 3.09 -24.90 -11.49
N GLY A 235 4.30 -25.03 -11.02
CA GLY A 235 5.46 -25.06 -11.88
C GLY A 235 5.88 -26.49 -12.11
N LYS A 236 5.41 -27.12 -13.20
CA LYS A 236 6.09 -28.21 -13.92
C LYS A 236 5.33 -28.58 -15.20
N GLY A 237 6.02 -28.51 -16.34
CA GLY A 237 5.70 -29.33 -17.52
C GLY A 237 4.96 -28.61 -18.65
N VAL A 238 5.70 -28.35 -19.72
CA VAL A 238 5.29 -27.86 -21.03
C VAL A 238 4.25 -28.76 -21.66
N ALA A 239 3.10 -28.21 -22.08
CA ALA A 239 2.38 -28.61 -23.30
C ALA A 239 1.38 -27.50 -23.66
N ALA A 240 1.42 -27.05 -24.90
CA ALA A 240 0.53 -26.04 -25.43
C ALA A 240 -0.90 -26.57 -25.56
N VAL A 241 -1.86 -25.90 -24.92
CA VAL A 241 -3.29 -25.95 -25.27
C VAL A 241 -3.96 -24.67 -24.77
N ALA A 242 -4.73 -24.05 -25.67
CA ALA A 242 -5.71 -22.99 -25.56
C ALA A 242 -6.06 -22.38 -24.18
N ASP A 243 -6.09 -21.04 -24.15
CA ASP A 243 -6.57 -20.21 -23.04
C ASP A 243 -7.94 -20.65 -22.50
N PRO A 244 -8.08 -20.84 -21.17
CA PRO A 244 -9.35 -20.72 -20.50
C PRO A 244 -9.40 -19.38 -19.73
N GLU A 245 -10.50 -18.69 -19.89
CA GLU A 245 -10.86 -17.44 -19.21
C GLU A 245 -10.70 -17.56 -17.68
N PRO A 246 -9.76 -16.82 -17.03
CA PRO A 246 -9.61 -16.86 -15.56
C PRO A 246 -10.41 -15.76 -14.83
N GLU A 247 -11.20 -14.95 -15.54
CA GLU A 247 -11.77 -13.73 -14.94
C GLU A 247 -13.03 -13.95 -14.08
N ARG A 248 -13.81 -15.02 -14.30
CA ARG A 248 -15.13 -15.18 -13.64
C ARG A 248 -15.12 -15.79 -12.24
N THR A 249 -14.11 -16.51 -11.84
CA THR A 249 -14.10 -17.21 -10.53
C THR A 249 -13.53 -16.37 -9.39
N ALA A 250 -12.58 -15.49 -9.67
CA ALA A 250 -12.02 -14.61 -8.65
C ALA A 250 -12.95 -13.41 -8.36
N GLU A 251 -13.58 -12.84 -9.40
CA GLU A 251 -14.56 -11.76 -9.25
C GLU A 251 -15.77 -12.19 -8.40
N ASN A 252 -16.36 -13.36 -8.66
CA ASN A 252 -17.51 -13.86 -7.88
C ASN A 252 -17.17 -14.15 -6.41
N THR A 253 -15.91 -14.44 -6.07
CA THR A 253 -15.52 -14.71 -4.68
C THR A 253 -15.31 -13.41 -3.91
N VAL A 254 -14.76 -12.39 -4.55
CA VAL A 254 -14.51 -11.08 -3.92
C VAL A 254 -15.79 -10.26 -3.82
N GLU A 255 -16.66 -10.29 -4.86
CA GLU A 255 -17.99 -9.66 -4.81
C GLU A 255 -18.85 -10.22 -3.67
N ASN A 256 -18.88 -11.54 -3.47
CA ASN A 256 -19.62 -12.17 -2.37
C ASN A 256 -19.07 -11.79 -0.98
N ILE A 257 -17.77 -11.55 -0.86
CA ILE A 257 -17.15 -11.13 0.40
C ILE A 257 -17.49 -9.66 0.70
N VAL A 258 -17.41 -8.80 -0.31
CA VAL A 258 -17.70 -7.36 -0.16
C VAL A 258 -19.21 -7.13 0.02
N GLU A 259 -20.08 -7.84 -0.71
CA GLU A 259 -21.53 -7.79 -0.47
C GLU A 259 -21.91 -8.27 0.93
N ASN A 260 -21.33 -9.34 1.45
CA ASN A 260 -21.54 -9.77 2.84
C ASN A 260 -21.04 -8.74 3.86
N VAL A 261 -19.95 -8.04 3.55
CA VAL A 261 -19.38 -7.00 4.39
C VAL A 261 -20.22 -5.73 4.36
N MET A 262 -20.66 -5.32 3.18
CA MET A 262 -21.52 -4.14 3.01
C MET A 262 -22.97 -4.42 3.43
N GLY A 263 -23.48 -5.64 3.23
CA GLY A 263 -24.82 -6.08 3.62
C GLY A 263 -25.02 -6.15 5.14
N ASN A 264 -24.05 -6.70 5.87
CA ASN A 264 -24.09 -6.77 7.33
C ASN A 264 -24.02 -5.39 8.03
N VAL A 265 -23.54 -4.35 7.34
CA VAL A 265 -23.52 -2.97 7.87
C VAL A 265 -24.87 -2.27 7.73
N THR A 266 -25.72 -2.69 6.77
CA THR A 266 -27.06 -2.14 6.60
C THR A 266 -28.07 -2.77 7.58
N GLU A 267 -27.94 -4.06 7.91
CA GLU A 267 -28.85 -4.72 8.85
C GLU A 267 -28.66 -4.32 10.33
N SER A 268 -27.45 -3.84 10.71
CA SER A 268 -27.21 -3.38 12.08
C SER A 268 -27.81 -2.00 12.39
N HIS A 269 -28.26 -1.23 11.40
CA HIS A 269 -28.87 0.08 11.59
C HIS A 269 -30.40 0.07 11.59
N GLU A 270 -31.05 -0.99 11.13
CA GLU A 270 -32.51 -1.08 11.18
C GLU A 270 -33.05 -1.59 12.54
N ASN A 271 -32.22 -2.23 13.37
CA ASN A 271 -32.64 -2.76 14.67
C ASN A 271 -32.58 -1.77 15.85
N ASP A 272 -31.98 -0.59 15.68
CA ASP A 272 -31.85 0.41 16.76
C ASP A 272 -32.96 1.48 16.77
N THR A 273 -33.93 1.43 15.84
CA THR A 273 -34.99 2.44 15.75
C THR A 273 -36.38 1.96 16.21
N GLU A 274 -36.53 0.72 16.67
CA GLU A 274 -37.85 0.18 17.08
C GLU A 274 -38.07 0.04 18.62
N ASN A 275 -37.26 0.67 19.46
CA ASN A 275 -37.45 0.60 20.91
C ASN A 275 -37.39 1.95 21.60
N THR A 276 -38.28 2.89 21.23
CA THR A 276 -38.64 4.04 22.07
C THR A 276 -40.10 4.43 21.74
N ASP A 277 -41.03 3.82 22.43
CA ASP A 277 -42.33 4.36 22.81
C ASP A 277 -42.62 3.96 24.26
#